data_862c27068676bdd8d52c9c8416d5fa94
#
_entry.id   862c27068676bdd8d52c9c8416d5fa94
#
_cell.length_a   1.000
_cell.length_b   1.000
_cell.length_c   1.000
_cell.angle_alpha   90.00
_cell.angle_beta   90.00
_cell.angle_gamma   90.00
#
_symmetry.space_group_name_H-M   'P 1'
#
loop_
_entity.id
_entity.type
_entity.pdbx_description
1 polymer ?
#
loop_
_entity_poly.entity_id
_entity_poly.type
_entity_poly.pdbx_seq_one_letter_code
_entity_poly.pdbx_strand_id
1 'polypeptide(L)'
;AVQKRLGWISAGAVNEICRRLLIPPAEVYGVASFYTLLSTTTRPPRVAHVCDDIACKLQGADKLCAALEHKFGPSGTPVSNGQATWHRSPCLGLCERGPAVLFQLAGDCQDGTIAPAGLEDIESVLGGTDVPITPTISTPQTIGTPDLALRLLHRVQDCDPANLASYRGAGGYSGLQRALKLGPTRVIEEISKSKLQGRGGAAFPTGRKWDAVAKS
;
A
#
# COMPACT_ATOMS: atom_id res chain seq x y z
N ALA A 1 15.05 -4.40 0.79
CA ALA A 1 16.07 -5.32 1.29
C ALA A 1 16.97 -4.67 2.35
N VAL A 2 17.72 -3.57 2.07
CA VAL A 2 18.69 -2.96 3.02
C VAL A 2 17.99 -2.48 4.30
N GLN A 3 16.97 -1.64 4.18
CA GLN A 3 16.25 -1.11 5.33
C GLN A 3 15.62 -2.22 6.18
N LYS A 4 15.11 -3.27 5.57
CA LYS A 4 14.57 -4.40 6.32
C LYS A 4 15.62 -5.09 7.21
N ARG A 5 16.85 -5.22 6.73
CA ARG A 5 17.92 -5.81 7.53
C ARG A 5 18.47 -4.88 8.62
N LEU A 6 18.65 -3.60 8.29
CA LEU A 6 19.38 -2.64 9.12
C LEU A 6 18.49 -1.62 9.84
N GLY A 7 17.21 -1.56 9.48
CA GLY A 7 16.27 -0.55 9.96
C GLY A 7 16.34 0.78 9.20
N TRP A 8 17.43 1.05 8.47
CA TRP A 8 17.66 2.30 7.73
C TRP A 8 18.60 2.10 6.53
N ILE A 9 18.73 3.11 5.69
CA ILE A 9 19.55 3.11 4.47
C ILE A 9 20.75 4.03 4.70
N SER A 10 21.90 3.45 5.02
CA SER A 10 23.13 4.22 5.27
C SER A 10 23.71 4.82 3.98
N ALA A 11 24.60 5.81 4.11
CA ALA A 11 25.33 6.37 2.98
C ALA A 11 26.11 5.30 2.19
N GLY A 12 26.72 4.33 2.91
CA GLY A 12 27.38 3.18 2.29
C GLY A 12 26.43 2.30 1.50
N ALA A 13 25.19 2.11 1.99
CA ALA A 13 24.15 1.37 1.28
C ALA A 13 23.68 2.12 0.02
N VAL A 14 23.52 3.44 0.08
CA VAL A 14 23.24 4.28 -1.07
C VAL A 14 24.32 4.10 -2.14
N ASN A 15 25.60 4.21 -1.76
CA ASN A 15 26.72 4.04 -2.69
C ASN A 15 26.73 2.65 -3.35
N GLU A 16 26.46 1.60 -2.58
CA GLU A 16 26.44 0.23 -3.11
C GLU A 16 25.24 0.02 -4.07
N ILE A 17 24.08 0.59 -3.77
CA ILE A 17 22.90 0.57 -4.65
C ILE A 17 23.23 1.28 -5.98
N CYS A 18 23.83 2.47 -5.90
CA CYS A 18 24.26 3.24 -7.09
C CYS A 18 25.21 2.46 -7.97
N ARG A 19 26.22 1.82 -7.35
CA ARG A 19 27.20 1.03 -8.06
C ARG A 19 26.58 -0.19 -8.76
N ARG A 20 25.64 -0.88 -8.11
CA ARG A 20 24.97 -2.07 -8.66
C ARG A 20 23.96 -1.75 -9.77
N LEU A 21 23.21 -0.67 -9.60
CA LEU A 21 22.15 -0.30 -10.53
C LEU A 21 22.59 0.69 -11.59
N LEU A 22 23.83 1.20 -11.52
CA LEU A 22 24.40 2.20 -12.42
C LEU A 22 23.55 3.48 -12.48
N ILE A 23 23.05 3.94 -11.33
CA ILE A 23 22.26 5.15 -11.20
C ILE A 23 22.96 6.20 -10.32
N PRO A 24 22.74 7.50 -10.56
CA PRO A 24 23.37 8.56 -9.80
C PRO A 24 22.98 8.55 -8.31
N PRO A 25 23.92 8.87 -7.37
CA PRO A 25 23.60 8.95 -5.95
C PRO A 25 22.45 9.90 -5.59
N ALA A 26 22.31 11.01 -6.32
CA ALA A 26 21.23 11.97 -6.12
C ALA A 26 19.83 11.35 -6.33
N GLU A 27 19.69 10.46 -7.32
CA GLU A 27 18.42 9.76 -7.58
C GLU A 27 18.08 8.80 -6.45
N VAL A 28 19.04 7.97 -6.01
CA VAL A 28 18.82 7.01 -4.91
C VAL A 28 18.49 7.75 -3.61
N TYR A 29 19.26 8.82 -3.31
CA TYR A 29 19.03 9.63 -2.12
C TYR A 29 17.68 10.36 -2.19
N GLY A 30 17.32 10.92 -3.35
CA GLY A 30 16.04 11.58 -3.57
C GLY A 30 14.86 10.64 -3.31
N VAL A 31 14.89 9.41 -3.81
CA VAL A 31 13.87 8.40 -3.52
C VAL A 31 13.87 8.01 -2.03
N ALA A 32 15.04 7.72 -1.46
CA ALA A 32 15.15 7.28 -0.07
C ALA A 32 14.72 8.35 0.96
N SER A 33 14.90 9.64 0.64
CA SER A 33 14.48 10.75 1.50
C SER A 33 13.04 11.22 1.27
N PHE A 34 12.47 10.94 0.09
CA PHE A 34 11.11 11.34 -0.25
C PHE A 34 10.05 10.46 0.44
N TYR A 35 10.24 9.16 0.44
CA TYR A 35 9.25 8.23 0.99
C TYR A 35 9.36 8.12 2.50
N THR A 36 8.31 8.51 3.22
CA THR A 36 8.25 8.53 4.69
C THR A 36 8.51 7.18 5.37
N LEU A 37 8.23 6.08 4.68
CA LEU A 37 8.51 4.72 5.17
C LEU A 37 9.98 4.31 5.01
N LEU A 38 10.77 5.10 4.28
CA LEU A 38 12.22 4.91 4.18
C LEU A 38 12.95 5.87 5.14
N SER A 39 14.10 5.47 5.62
CA SER A 39 14.94 6.30 6.48
C SER A 39 16.39 6.31 6.02
N THR A 40 16.94 7.50 5.85
CA THR A 40 18.37 7.73 5.58
C THR A 40 19.18 8.03 6.85
N THR A 41 18.50 8.12 7.99
CA THR A 41 19.10 8.30 9.31
C THR A 41 18.90 7.07 10.15
N THR A 42 19.84 6.83 11.08
CA THR A 42 19.74 5.72 12.04
C THR A 42 18.46 5.86 12.86
N ARG A 43 17.74 4.76 13.00
CA ARG A 43 16.53 4.69 13.82
C ARG A 43 16.46 3.34 14.55
N PRO A 44 15.66 3.24 15.62
CA PRO A 44 15.42 1.98 16.30
C PRO A 44 14.97 0.86 15.37
N PRO A 45 15.26 -0.41 15.71
CA PRO A 45 14.89 -1.55 14.87
C PRO A 45 13.40 -1.80 14.79
N ARG A 46 12.59 -1.34 15.75
CA ARG A 46 11.13 -1.45 15.77
C ARG A 46 10.52 -0.08 15.57
N VAL A 47 9.74 0.08 14.50
CA VAL A 47 9.10 1.36 14.15
C VAL A 47 7.63 1.15 13.90
N ALA A 48 6.77 1.83 14.65
CA ALA A 48 5.35 1.90 14.41
C ALA A 48 5.01 3.16 13.60
N HIS A 49 4.50 2.99 12.39
CA HIS A 49 3.98 4.06 11.54
C HIS A 49 2.47 4.16 11.73
N VAL A 50 2.01 5.19 12.40
CA VAL A 50 0.59 5.41 12.72
C VAL A 50 -0.02 6.33 11.68
N CYS A 51 -0.97 5.84 10.91
CA CYS A 51 -1.66 6.65 9.91
C CYS A 51 -2.50 7.74 10.57
N ASP A 52 -2.23 8.99 10.21
CA ASP A 52 -3.01 10.16 10.65
C ASP A 52 -3.67 10.91 9.48
N ASP A 53 -3.90 10.22 8.38
CA ASP A 53 -4.60 10.76 7.22
C ASP A 53 -6.13 10.82 7.45
N ILE A 54 -6.83 11.51 6.57
CA ILE A 54 -8.24 11.92 6.71
C ILE A 54 -9.14 10.78 7.18
N ALA A 55 -9.11 9.63 6.54
CA ALA A 55 -9.98 8.51 6.90
C ALA A 55 -9.67 7.94 8.29
N CYS A 56 -8.39 7.83 8.65
CA CYS A 56 -7.97 7.38 9.97
C CYS A 56 -8.29 8.41 11.06
N LYS A 57 -8.19 9.71 10.77
CA LYS A 57 -8.60 10.79 11.69
C LYS A 57 -10.09 10.68 12.06
N LEU A 58 -10.96 10.48 11.07
CA LEU A 58 -12.38 10.28 11.29
C LEU A 58 -12.68 9.03 12.16
N GLN A 59 -11.77 8.06 12.16
CA GLN A 59 -11.86 6.83 12.92
C GLN A 59 -11.06 6.85 14.24
N GLY A 60 -10.56 8.02 14.66
CA GLY A 60 -9.95 8.22 15.97
C GLY A 60 -8.43 8.25 16.01
N ALA A 61 -7.73 8.34 14.86
CA ALA A 61 -6.27 8.39 14.82
C ALA A 61 -5.67 9.56 15.62
N ASP A 62 -6.34 10.71 15.67
CA ASP A 62 -5.87 11.85 16.48
C ASP A 62 -5.84 11.52 17.97
N LYS A 63 -6.83 10.80 18.48
CA LYS A 63 -6.85 10.33 19.88
C LYS A 63 -5.76 9.32 20.15
N LEU A 64 -5.53 8.40 19.23
CA LEU A 64 -4.47 7.41 19.31
C LEU A 64 -3.09 8.07 19.32
N CYS A 65 -2.83 9.01 18.41
CA CYS A 65 -1.58 9.77 18.36
C CYS A 65 -1.36 10.60 19.64
N ALA A 66 -2.39 11.25 20.18
CA ALA A 66 -2.28 11.99 21.44
C ALA A 66 -1.96 11.07 22.63
N ALA A 67 -2.55 9.88 22.68
CA ALA A 67 -2.23 8.88 23.70
C ALA A 67 -0.78 8.39 23.61
N LEU A 68 -0.29 8.18 22.38
CA LEU A 68 1.10 7.81 22.14
C LEU A 68 2.08 8.93 22.53
N GLU A 69 1.76 10.18 22.18
CA GLU A 69 2.57 11.34 22.58
C GLU A 69 2.64 11.49 24.09
N HIS A 70 1.52 11.30 24.78
CA HIS A 70 1.47 11.36 26.24
C HIS A 70 2.33 10.24 26.89
N LYS A 71 2.28 9.04 26.35
CA LYS A 71 2.94 7.87 26.94
C LYS A 71 4.43 7.73 26.55
N PHE A 72 4.75 7.98 25.31
CA PHE A 72 6.08 7.72 24.73
C PHE A 72 6.84 8.99 24.31
N GLY A 73 6.22 10.15 24.43
CA GLY A 73 6.76 11.41 23.92
C GLY A 73 6.44 11.66 22.44
N PRO A 74 6.91 12.79 21.90
CA PRO A 74 6.68 13.18 20.52
C PRO A 74 7.05 12.10 19.50
N SER A 75 6.40 12.14 18.33
CA SER A 75 6.75 11.28 17.18
C SER A 75 8.26 11.30 16.90
N GLY A 76 8.86 10.12 16.77
CA GLY A 76 10.30 9.95 16.58
C GLY A 76 11.12 9.77 17.87
N THR A 77 10.52 9.93 19.05
CA THR A 77 11.21 9.69 20.31
C THR A 77 11.58 8.20 20.45
N PRO A 78 12.86 7.87 20.72
CA PRO A 78 13.23 6.50 21.03
C PRO A 78 12.60 6.02 22.34
N VAL A 79 12.04 4.82 22.33
CA VAL A 79 11.42 4.16 23.49
C VAL A 79 12.01 2.76 23.68
N SER A 80 11.62 2.05 24.74
CA SER A 80 12.11 0.69 25.00
C SER A 80 13.65 0.60 25.00
N ASN A 81 14.30 1.49 25.75
CA ASN A 81 15.77 1.60 25.81
C ASN A 81 16.42 1.82 24.43
N GLY A 82 15.78 2.59 23.57
CA GLY A 82 16.28 2.89 22.22
C GLY A 82 16.02 1.79 21.19
N GLN A 83 15.26 0.77 21.53
CA GLN A 83 14.95 -0.35 20.63
C GLN A 83 13.71 -0.13 19.78
N ALA A 84 12.90 0.88 20.08
CA ALA A 84 11.67 1.15 19.36
C ALA A 84 11.42 2.66 19.21
N THR A 85 10.54 3.01 18.28
CA THR A 85 10.01 4.36 18.09
C THR A 85 8.66 4.31 17.38
N TRP A 86 7.95 5.42 17.40
CA TRP A 86 6.74 5.57 16.61
C TRP A 86 6.77 6.85 15.77
N HIS A 87 6.09 6.83 14.62
CA HIS A 87 5.98 7.98 13.73
C HIS A 87 4.55 8.16 13.25
N ARG A 88 4.15 9.42 13.04
CA ARG A 88 2.97 9.71 12.23
C ARG A 88 3.26 9.35 10.78
N SER A 89 2.26 8.86 10.06
CA SER A 89 2.41 8.37 8.69
C SER A 89 1.28 8.88 7.80
N PRO A 90 1.56 9.19 6.52
CA PRO A 90 0.51 9.32 5.52
C PRO A 90 -0.26 8.01 5.37
N CYS A 91 -1.28 8.03 4.50
CA CYS A 91 -2.18 6.90 4.27
C CYS A 91 -1.44 5.58 4.03
N LEU A 92 -1.80 4.55 4.81
CA LEU A 92 -1.26 3.20 4.72
C LEU A 92 -2.12 2.27 3.83
N GLY A 93 -3.18 2.81 3.20
CA GLY A 93 -4.04 2.05 2.29
C GLY A 93 -5.10 1.16 2.99
N LEU A 94 -5.31 1.32 4.30
CA LEU A 94 -6.27 0.55 5.11
C LEU A 94 -7.44 1.43 5.60
N CYS A 95 -7.90 2.35 4.74
CA CYS A 95 -8.85 3.40 5.10
C CYS A 95 -10.21 2.88 5.60
N GLU A 96 -10.60 1.68 5.18
CA GLU A 96 -11.86 1.03 5.59
C GLU A 96 -11.83 0.49 7.02
N ARG A 97 -10.65 0.42 7.63
CA ARG A 97 -10.44 -0.20 8.96
C ARG A 97 -9.53 0.62 9.87
N GLY A 98 -9.57 1.94 9.74
CA GLY A 98 -8.75 2.82 10.61
C GLY A 98 -9.13 2.75 12.11
N PRO A 99 -8.25 3.24 12.98
CA PRO A 99 -6.89 3.71 12.69
C PRO A 99 -5.95 2.58 12.29
N ALA A 100 -5.08 2.83 11.31
CA ALA A 100 -4.15 1.83 10.80
C ALA A 100 -2.72 2.10 11.26
N VAL A 101 -1.99 1.03 11.58
CA VAL A 101 -0.57 1.08 11.95
C VAL A 101 0.20 0.05 11.13
N LEU A 102 1.32 0.47 10.57
CA LEU A 102 2.33 -0.39 9.98
C LEU A 102 3.52 -0.50 10.93
N PHE A 103 3.91 -1.71 11.25
CA PHE A 103 5.13 -2.00 12.00
C PHE A 103 6.23 -2.41 11.04
N GLN A 104 7.35 -1.68 11.06
CA GLN A 104 8.58 -2.07 10.38
C GLN A 104 9.56 -2.62 11.41
N LEU A 105 9.97 -3.86 11.21
CA LEU A 105 10.85 -4.59 12.12
C LEU A 105 12.15 -4.94 11.39
N ALA A 106 13.27 -4.40 11.85
CA ALA A 106 14.58 -4.70 11.29
C ALA A 106 15.05 -6.12 11.66
N GLY A 107 15.84 -6.73 10.78
CA GLY A 107 16.35 -8.08 10.94
C GLY A 107 15.47 -9.14 10.27
N ASP A 108 15.36 -10.30 10.91
CA ASP A 108 14.61 -11.45 10.37
C ASP A 108 13.10 -11.40 10.71
N CYS A 109 12.67 -10.40 11.48
CA CYS A 109 11.27 -10.19 11.82
C CYS A 109 10.45 -9.77 10.60
N GLN A 110 9.17 -10.10 10.58
CA GLN A 110 8.28 -9.69 9.51
C GLN A 110 7.61 -8.36 9.84
N ASP A 111 7.57 -7.46 8.86
CA ASP A 111 6.73 -6.27 8.93
C ASP A 111 5.26 -6.70 8.95
N GLY A 112 4.41 -5.95 9.65
CA GLY A 112 3.00 -6.27 9.75
C GLY A 112 2.14 -5.04 9.93
N THR A 113 0.84 -5.18 9.75
CA THR A 113 -0.15 -4.12 9.94
C THR A 113 -1.22 -4.55 10.92
N ILE A 114 -1.68 -3.59 11.72
CA ILE A 114 -2.88 -3.76 12.57
C ILE A 114 -3.88 -2.67 12.17
N ALA A 115 -5.12 -3.07 11.91
CA ALA A 115 -6.20 -2.17 11.56
C ALA A 115 -7.57 -2.81 11.85
N PRO A 116 -8.42 -2.26 12.75
CA PRO A 116 -8.13 -1.07 13.56
C PRO A 116 -7.08 -1.36 14.63
N ALA A 117 -6.23 -0.37 14.92
CA ALA A 117 -5.18 -0.47 15.93
C ALA A 117 -5.56 0.35 17.18
N GLY A 118 -5.33 -0.24 18.34
CA GLY A 118 -5.41 0.42 19.64
C GLY A 118 -4.04 0.78 20.21
N LEU A 119 -4.04 1.50 21.31
CA LEU A 119 -2.81 1.86 22.03
C LEU A 119 -2.08 0.60 22.52
N GLU A 120 -2.80 -0.37 23.07
CA GLU A 120 -2.26 -1.63 23.60
C GLU A 120 -1.53 -2.46 22.54
N ASP A 121 -2.05 -2.48 21.31
CA ASP A 121 -1.41 -3.16 20.18
C ASP A 121 -0.03 -2.58 19.89
N ILE A 122 0.05 -1.23 19.86
CA ILE A 122 1.30 -0.53 19.58
C ILE A 122 2.28 -0.73 20.73
N GLU A 123 1.83 -0.62 21.98
CA GLU A 123 2.64 -0.86 23.17
C GLU A 123 3.26 -2.25 23.18
N SER A 124 2.45 -3.26 22.90
CA SER A 124 2.89 -4.65 22.84
C SER A 124 4.01 -4.84 21.83
N VAL A 125 3.86 -4.34 20.60
CA VAL A 125 4.86 -4.50 19.55
C VAL A 125 6.11 -3.67 19.82
N LEU A 126 5.97 -2.43 20.29
CA LEU A 126 7.12 -1.60 20.68
C LEU A 126 7.85 -2.18 21.91
N GLY A 127 7.14 -2.91 22.78
CA GLY A 127 7.69 -3.62 23.93
C GLY A 127 8.44 -4.91 23.59
N GLY A 128 8.38 -5.38 22.36
CA GLY A 128 9.12 -6.55 21.89
C GLY A 128 8.28 -7.74 21.43
N THR A 129 6.95 -7.67 21.53
CA THR A 129 6.06 -8.71 21.00
C THR A 129 6.09 -8.70 19.47
N ASP A 130 5.99 -9.85 18.86
CA ASP A 130 5.89 -9.95 17.41
C ASP A 130 4.52 -9.44 16.92
N VAL A 131 4.51 -8.80 15.77
CA VAL A 131 3.25 -8.37 15.14
C VAL A 131 2.46 -9.62 14.77
N PRO A 132 1.18 -9.72 15.15
CA PRO A 132 0.36 -10.80 14.67
C PRO A 132 0.36 -10.75 13.13
N ILE A 133 0.85 -11.80 12.49
CA ILE A 133 0.74 -11.96 11.04
C ILE A 133 -0.71 -12.28 10.76
N THR A 134 -1.53 -11.26 10.74
CA THR A 134 -2.83 -11.38 10.10
C THR A 134 -2.56 -11.14 8.62
N PRO A 135 -2.68 -12.15 7.76
CA PRO A 135 -2.70 -11.88 6.33
C PRO A 135 -3.89 -10.98 6.10
N THR A 136 -3.62 -9.69 5.98
CA THR A 136 -4.63 -8.69 5.72
C THR A 136 -4.93 -8.70 4.23
N ILE A 137 -5.36 -9.85 3.73
CA ILE A 137 -6.19 -9.86 2.54
C ILE A 137 -7.54 -9.38 3.07
N SER A 138 -7.73 -8.04 3.04
CA SER A 138 -9.08 -7.53 3.11
C SER A 138 -9.77 -8.01 1.85
N THR A 139 -10.50 -9.12 1.98
CA THR A 139 -11.56 -9.38 1.02
C THR A 139 -12.39 -8.11 0.98
N PRO A 140 -12.55 -7.47 -0.18
CA PRO A 140 -13.45 -6.34 -0.29
C PRO A 140 -14.76 -6.78 0.34
N GLN A 141 -15.17 -6.11 1.41
CA GLN A 141 -16.46 -6.43 2.00
C GLN A 141 -17.49 -6.08 0.94
N THR A 142 -18.05 -7.09 0.32
CA THR A 142 -19.26 -6.94 -0.45
C THR A 142 -20.36 -6.64 0.54
N ILE A 143 -20.56 -5.35 0.80
CA ILE A 143 -21.57 -4.88 1.73
C ILE A 143 -22.92 -5.37 1.24
N GLY A 144 -23.42 -6.42 1.87
CA GLY A 144 -24.83 -6.63 2.12
C GLY A 144 -25.78 -6.93 0.98
N THR A 145 -25.32 -7.33 -0.22
CA THR A 145 -26.25 -7.80 -1.26
C THR A 145 -25.77 -9.10 -1.89
N PRO A 146 -26.33 -10.24 -1.48
CA PRO A 146 -25.93 -11.58 -1.97
C PRO A 146 -26.11 -11.79 -3.47
N ASP A 147 -26.91 -10.95 -4.15
CA ASP A 147 -27.37 -11.17 -5.53
C ASP A 147 -26.88 -10.15 -6.56
N LEU A 148 -26.06 -9.18 -6.19
CA LEU A 148 -25.46 -8.31 -7.21
C LEU A 148 -24.28 -9.04 -7.86
N ALA A 149 -24.46 -9.39 -9.14
CA ALA A 149 -23.41 -9.92 -9.97
C ALA A 149 -22.17 -9.01 -9.90
N LEU A 150 -21.18 -9.42 -9.14
CA LEU A 150 -19.92 -8.70 -8.94
C LEU A 150 -19.15 -8.68 -10.27
N ARG A 151 -19.33 -7.66 -11.09
CA ARG A 151 -18.69 -7.58 -12.41
C ARG A 151 -17.18 -7.40 -12.34
N LEU A 152 -16.71 -6.58 -11.41
CA LEU A 152 -15.28 -6.28 -11.26
C LEU A 152 -14.60 -7.21 -10.25
N LEU A 153 -15.31 -7.63 -9.22
CA LEU A 153 -14.76 -8.35 -8.07
C LEU A 153 -15.08 -9.85 -8.07
N HIS A 154 -15.78 -10.37 -9.09
CA HIS A 154 -16.24 -11.75 -9.12
C HIS A 154 -15.11 -12.81 -9.05
N ARG A 155 -13.87 -12.43 -9.37
CA ARG A 155 -12.71 -13.34 -9.31
C ARG A 155 -11.91 -13.26 -8.02
N VAL A 156 -12.21 -12.29 -7.14
CA VAL A 156 -11.34 -11.98 -5.98
C VAL A 156 -11.23 -13.17 -5.01
N GLN A 157 -12.30 -13.98 -4.91
CA GLN A 157 -12.31 -15.16 -4.03
C GLN A 157 -12.00 -16.47 -4.77
N ASP A 158 -12.15 -16.48 -6.10
CA ASP A 158 -12.14 -17.70 -6.90
C ASP A 158 -10.82 -17.95 -7.62
N CYS A 159 -9.90 -17.01 -7.60
CA CYS A 159 -8.61 -17.17 -8.27
C CYS A 159 -7.43 -16.65 -7.44
N ASP A 160 -6.32 -17.36 -7.54
CA ASP A 160 -5.02 -16.88 -7.04
C ASP A 160 -4.45 -15.85 -8.03
N PRO A 161 -4.36 -14.55 -7.66
CA PRO A 161 -3.86 -13.50 -8.55
C PRO A 161 -2.39 -13.64 -8.91
N ALA A 162 -1.61 -14.40 -8.13
CA ALA A 162 -0.20 -14.67 -8.41
C ALA A 162 0.00 -15.88 -9.36
N ASN A 163 -1.07 -16.64 -9.65
CA ASN A 163 -1.03 -17.84 -10.48
C ASN A 163 -1.74 -17.62 -11.81
N LEU A 164 -0.96 -17.60 -12.91
CA LEU A 164 -1.48 -17.37 -14.27
C LEU A 164 -2.51 -18.42 -14.70
N ALA A 165 -2.31 -19.69 -14.36
CA ALA A 165 -3.23 -20.77 -14.72
C ALA A 165 -4.57 -20.61 -13.99
N SER A 166 -4.54 -20.30 -12.70
CA SER A 166 -5.73 -19.99 -11.88
C SER A 166 -6.50 -18.80 -12.47
N TYR A 167 -5.81 -17.70 -12.79
CA TYR A 167 -6.42 -16.51 -13.39
C TYR A 167 -7.07 -16.82 -14.75
N ARG A 168 -6.41 -17.58 -15.61
CA ARG A 168 -6.97 -18.02 -16.91
C ARG A 168 -8.17 -18.95 -16.73
N GLY A 169 -8.11 -19.90 -15.79
CA GLY A 169 -9.20 -20.79 -15.45
C GLY A 169 -10.46 -20.06 -14.99
N ALA A 170 -10.29 -18.94 -14.26
CA ALA A 170 -11.37 -18.03 -13.87
C ALA A 170 -11.81 -17.05 -14.99
N GLY A 171 -11.46 -17.30 -16.25
CA GLY A 171 -11.84 -16.46 -17.40
C GLY A 171 -10.96 -15.22 -17.59
N GLY A 172 -9.79 -15.17 -16.95
CA GLY A 172 -8.80 -14.11 -17.17
C GLY A 172 -8.34 -14.03 -18.62
N TYR A 173 -8.06 -12.82 -19.09
CA TYR A 173 -7.66 -12.50 -20.48
C TYR A 173 -8.68 -12.83 -21.58
N SER A 174 -9.89 -13.32 -21.27
CA SER A 174 -10.92 -13.57 -22.29
C SER A 174 -11.29 -12.29 -23.06
N GLY A 175 -11.36 -11.15 -22.38
CA GLY A 175 -11.56 -9.84 -22.99
C GLY A 175 -10.45 -9.45 -23.96
N LEU A 176 -9.16 -9.71 -23.59
CA LEU A 176 -8.01 -9.47 -24.46
C LEU A 176 -8.08 -10.33 -25.72
N GLN A 177 -8.38 -11.62 -25.58
CA GLN A 177 -8.52 -12.52 -26.73
C GLN A 177 -9.62 -12.05 -27.68
N ARG A 178 -10.75 -11.57 -27.15
CA ARG A 178 -11.83 -11.01 -27.95
C ARG A 178 -11.39 -9.71 -28.63
N ALA A 179 -10.70 -8.83 -27.92
CA ALA A 179 -10.20 -7.57 -28.49
C ALA A 179 -9.22 -7.79 -29.64
N LEU A 180 -8.30 -8.74 -29.52
CA LEU A 180 -7.36 -9.12 -30.59
C LEU A 180 -8.10 -9.64 -31.85
N LYS A 181 -9.19 -10.38 -31.67
CA LYS A 181 -10.03 -10.87 -32.81
C LYS A 181 -10.83 -9.75 -33.47
N LEU A 182 -11.31 -8.77 -32.69
CA LEU A 182 -12.10 -7.66 -33.20
C LEU A 182 -11.27 -6.63 -33.95
N GLY A 183 -10.02 -6.45 -33.54
CA GLY A 183 -9.14 -5.40 -34.04
C GLY A 183 -9.40 -4.03 -33.40
N PRO A 184 -8.45 -3.08 -33.54
CA PRO A 184 -8.45 -1.83 -32.78
C PRO A 184 -9.67 -0.94 -33.04
N THR A 185 -10.08 -0.76 -34.28
CA THR A 185 -11.21 0.09 -34.65
C THR A 185 -12.51 -0.37 -33.97
N ARG A 186 -12.83 -1.67 -34.07
CA ARG A 186 -14.04 -2.21 -33.44
C ARG A 186 -13.99 -2.18 -31.93
N VAL A 187 -12.81 -2.34 -31.32
CA VAL A 187 -12.65 -2.18 -29.87
C VAL A 187 -12.97 -0.76 -29.43
N ILE A 188 -12.49 0.26 -30.17
CA ILE A 188 -12.80 1.67 -29.88
C ILE A 188 -14.31 1.95 -30.05
N GLU A 189 -14.95 1.38 -31.07
CA GLU A 189 -16.40 1.48 -31.25
C GLU A 189 -17.17 0.88 -30.06
N GLU A 190 -16.82 -0.33 -29.63
CA GLU A 190 -17.45 -1.00 -28.48
C GLU A 190 -17.30 -0.18 -27.18
N ILE A 191 -16.10 0.35 -26.92
CA ILE A 191 -15.85 1.23 -25.76
C ILE A 191 -16.67 2.52 -25.87
N SER A 192 -16.79 3.09 -27.07
CA SER A 192 -17.60 4.30 -27.30
C SER A 192 -19.09 4.03 -27.08
N LYS A 193 -19.62 2.90 -27.58
CA LYS A 193 -21.00 2.46 -27.37
C LYS A 193 -21.32 2.17 -25.91
N SER A 194 -20.35 1.66 -25.14
CA SER A 194 -20.50 1.38 -23.71
C SER A 194 -20.68 2.63 -22.85
N LYS A 195 -20.38 3.82 -23.38
CA LYS A 195 -20.37 5.11 -22.68
C LYS A 195 -19.45 5.12 -21.46
N LEU A 196 -18.42 4.27 -21.45
CA LEU A 196 -17.42 4.24 -20.38
C LEU A 196 -16.74 5.61 -20.24
N GLN A 197 -16.68 6.10 -19.02
CA GLN A 197 -16.08 7.39 -18.66
C GLN A 197 -14.89 7.21 -17.73
N GLY A 198 -13.94 8.16 -17.77
CA GLY A 198 -12.86 8.25 -16.82
C GLY A 198 -13.37 8.47 -15.39
N ARG A 199 -12.63 7.98 -14.42
CA ARG A 199 -12.98 8.07 -12.99
C ARG A 199 -12.11 9.09 -12.23
N GLY A 200 -11.34 9.91 -12.94
CA GLY A 200 -10.47 10.94 -12.38
C GLY A 200 -11.14 12.31 -12.17
N GLY A 201 -12.46 12.40 -12.07
CA GLY A 201 -13.22 13.62 -11.80
C GLY A 201 -13.79 14.30 -13.05
N ALA A 202 -13.07 14.39 -14.17
CA ALA A 202 -13.55 15.02 -15.40
C ALA A 202 -14.57 14.18 -16.19
N ALA A 203 -14.76 12.92 -15.83
CA ALA A 203 -15.68 11.98 -16.48
C ALA A 203 -15.54 11.92 -18.03
N PHE A 204 -14.33 12.16 -18.55
CA PHE A 204 -14.10 12.22 -19.99
C PHE A 204 -14.42 10.89 -20.68
N PRO A 205 -15.13 10.88 -21.83
CA PRO A 205 -15.50 9.65 -22.52
C PRO A 205 -14.28 8.85 -23.00
N THR A 206 -14.11 7.63 -22.48
CA THR A 206 -12.93 6.80 -22.74
C THR A 206 -12.77 6.45 -24.22
N GLY A 207 -13.86 6.15 -24.92
CA GLY A 207 -13.84 5.85 -26.36
C GLY A 207 -13.31 7.02 -27.20
N ARG A 208 -13.68 8.26 -26.87
CA ARG A 208 -13.14 9.47 -27.55
C ARG A 208 -11.66 9.65 -27.32
N LYS A 209 -11.18 9.34 -26.11
CA LYS A 209 -9.77 9.39 -25.78
C LYS A 209 -8.97 8.37 -26.59
N TRP A 210 -9.46 7.15 -26.68
CA TRP A 210 -8.81 6.09 -27.46
C TRP A 210 -8.80 6.36 -28.95
N ASP A 211 -9.92 6.90 -29.49
CA ASP A 211 -10.00 7.29 -30.90
C ASP A 211 -8.99 8.41 -31.25
N ALA A 212 -8.84 9.40 -30.37
CA ALA A 212 -7.86 10.47 -30.57
C ALA A 212 -6.42 9.95 -30.58
N VAL A 213 -6.08 9.03 -29.66
CA VAL A 213 -4.74 8.42 -29.62
C VAL A 213 -4.49 7.52 -30.81
N ALA A 214 -5.50 6.80 -31.32
CA ALA A 214 -5.33 5.92 -32.48
C ALA A 214 -5.14 6.68 -33.81
N LYS A 215 -5.45 7.97 -33.85
CA LYS A 215 -5.31 8.86 -35.01
C LYS A 215 -4.05 9.72 -34.97
N SER A 216 -3.33 9.75 -33.85
CA SER A 216 -2.05 10.45 -33.69
C SER A 216 -0.86 9.62 -34.18
#